data_b75d40b2d711cf455afb00f72d7b74bb
#
_entry.id   b75d40b2d711cf455afb00f72d7b74bb
#
_cell.length_a   1.000
_cell.length_b   1.000
_cell.length_c   1.000
_cell.angle_alpha   90.00
_cell.angle_beta   90.00
_cell.angle_gamma   90.00
#
_symmetry.space_group_name_H-M   'P 1'
#
loop_
_entity.id
_entity.type
_entity.pdbx_description
1 polymer ?
#
loop_
_entity_poly.entity_id
_entity_poly.type
_entity_poly.pdbx_seq_one_letter_code
_entity_poly.pdbx_strand_id
1 'polypeptide(L)'
;MSSTPGLSTTKQFRNLLLSDQLEFICEAHNGLSAKIVQEAGFKGIWASGLSISAQFGVRDNNEASWTQVLETLEFMSDATTIPILLDGDTGYGNFNNMQRLVRKLEQRKIAAVCIEDKLFPKTNSFIKGDAQPMADMHEFCGKIKAGKDAQSDQNFSIIARVEAFICGWGLAEALRRAEAYRQAGADGILIHSALAVPDEILAFKQEWGNRCPVVIVPTKYYATPTDVFRQHNFSIVIWANHLLRSSVTAMQKTARTLKEQEHLLSIEDKVAPVSEIFRLQNAAELQEAEDRYLPKGAEDTCAIVLAASRGSELGELTEHQPKTMVKVQGTPILARIADAYNAVGVKDIVVVRGYKKETVNLPNLTYVDNDDYASTGELASLLKALQSRKGRAQQTLISYGDVLFNTYIPQSLCQEPDDCVIFLDSNWREQSRYARLGGFAECSIPNSRRAFNAKVYLTKLGNEIPEANTHGVWMGFLKVSPXXXXXXXXXXXXXXXXXXXXXXXXXXXXXXXXXXFPKPIPTASGWASSKSRRPPPRSSPPSSQNCSHNPATAKRPSPS
;
A
#
# COMPACT_ATOMS: atom_id res chain seq x y z
N MET A 1 21.11 4.87 0.84
CA MET A 1 21.97 4.63 2.02
C MET A 1 21.99 3.13 2.29
N SER A 2 23.20 2.52 2.25
CA SER A 2 23.37 1.10 2.56
C SER A 2 23.22 0.93 4.08
N SER A 3 22.03 0.51 4.52
CA SER A 3 21.84 0.15 5.93
C SER A 3 22.62 -1.13 6.21
N THR A 4 23.55 -1.08 7.14
CA THR A 4 24.15 -2.29 7.71
C THR A 4 22.99 -3.20 8.14
N PRO A 5 22.93 -4.48 7.74
CA PRO A 5 21.85 -5.33 8.18
C PRO A 5 21.84 -5.41 9.71
N GLY A 6 20.74 -4.99 10.32
CA GLY A 6 20.57 -5.13 11.77
C GLY A 6 20.53 -6.62 12.16
N LEU A 7 20.78 -6.91 13.41
CA LEU A 7 20.66 -8.27 13.95
C LEU A 7 19.22 -8.78 13.76
N SER A 8 19.06 -10.05 13.42
CA SER A 8 17.73 -10.68 13.36
C SER A 8 17.02 -10.56 14.72
N THR A 9 15.69 -10.52 14.72
CA THR A 9 14.89 -10.46 15.96
C THR A 9 15.20 -11.65 16.88
N THR A 10 15.43 -12.82 16.32
CA THR A 10 15.83 -14.02 17.06
C THR A 10 17.15 -13.80 17.79
N LYS A 11 18.15 -13.24 17.08
CA LYS A 11 19.46 -12.96 17.69
C LYS A 11 19.35 -11.85 18.74
N GLN A 12 18.52 -10.83 18.49
CA GLN A 12 18.25 -9.79 19.48
C GLN A 12 17.69 -10.40 20.78
N PHE A 13 16.66 -11.25 20.66
CA PHE A 13 16.08 -11.91 21.85
C PHE A 13 17.10 -12.79 22.55
N ARG A 14 17.85 -13.57 21.78
CA ARG A 14 18.90 -14.44 22.36
C ARG A 14 19.91 -13.63 23.17
N ASN A 15 20.28 -12.46 22.69
CA ASN A 15 21.20 -11.56 23.39
C ASN A 15 20.58 -11.04 24.70
N LEU A 16 19.27 -10.70 24.69
CA LEU A 16 18.56 -10.30 25.92
C LEU A 16 18.52 -11.45 26.93
N LEU A 17 18.19 -12.66 26.45
CA LEU A 17 18.06 -13.84 27.32
C LEU A 17 19.39 -14.19 27.98
N LEU A 18 20.50 -14.00 27.28
CA LEU A 18 21.85 -14.33 27.73
C LEU A 18 22.62 -13.13 28.33
N SER A 19 21.95 -11.99 28.48
CA SER A 19 22.56 -10.76 29.01
C SER A 19 23.05 -10.97 30.44
N ASP A 20 24.19 -10.35 30.79
CA ASP A 20 24.69 -10.27 32.15
C ASP A 20 23.92 -9.24 32.99
N GLN A 21 23.02 -8.50 32.37
CA GLN A 21 22.18 -7.50 33.03
C GLN A 21 20.75 -8.03 33.15
N LEU A 22 20.02 -7.57 34.16
CA LEU A 22 18.58 -7.83 34.25
C LEU A 22 17.88 -7.04 33.15
N GLU A 23 17.26 -7.72 32.20
CA GLU A 23 16.55 -7.11 31.08
C GLU A 23 15.05 -7.05 31.37
N PHE A 24 14.38 -6.10 30.70
CA PHE A 24 12.95 -5.87 30.90
C PHE A 24 12.24 -5.90 29.54
N ILE A 25 11.19 -6.71 29.44
CA ILE A 25 10.31 -6.71 28.27
C ILE A 25 8.89 -6.38 28.72
N CYS A 26 8.12 -5.75 27.82
CA CYS A 26 6.79 -5.25 28.15
C CYS A 26 5.72 -5.92 27.30
N GLU A 27 4.56 -6.10 27.89
CA GLU A 27 3.40 -6.67 27.23
C GLU A 27 2.94 -5.80 26.06
N ALA A 28 2.56 -6.48 24.95
CA ALA A 28 1.76 -5.91 23.90
C ALA A 28 0.80 -6.98 23.36
N HIS A 29 -0.27 -6.53 22.70
CA HIS A 29 -1.34 -7.42 22.27
C HIS A 29 -1.88 -7.11 20.86
N ASN A 30 -1.30 -6.09 20.16
CA ASN A 30 -1.60 -5.74 18.78
C ASN A 30 -0.48 -4.84 18.23
N GLY A 31 -0.55 -4.49 16.95
CA GLY A 31 0.47 -3.66 16.32
C GLY A 31 0.64 -2.29 16.96
N LEU A 32 -0.46 -1.67 17.37
CA LEU A 32 -0.42 -0.35 18.02
C LEU A 32 0.32 -0.41 19.36
N SER A 33 -0.05 -1.34 20.23
CA SER A 33 0.61 -1.49 21.55
C SER A 33 2.07 -1.91 21.38
N ALA A 34 2.39 -2.74 20.38
CA ALA A 34 3.76 -3.15 20.08
C ALA A 34 4.65 -1.94 19.72
N LYS A 35 4.13 -1.05 18.87
CA LYS A 35 4.84 0.18 18.49
C LYS A 35 5.07 1.08 19.70
N ILE A 36 4.04 1.26 20.53
CA ILE A 36 4.14 2.07 21.77
C ILE A 36 5.22 1.50 22.72
N VAL A 37 5.29 0.17 22.87
CA VAL A 37 6.32 -0.49 23.70
C VAL A 37 7.72 -0.18 23.16
N GLN A 38 7.91 -0.29 21.85
CA GLN A 38 9.21 0.02 21.23
C GLN A 38 9.56 1.50 21.42
N GLU A 39 8.62 2.42 21.19
CA GLU A 39 8.85 3.86 21.35
C GLU A 39 9.15 4.25 22.81
N ALA A 40 8.60 3.50 23.77
CA ALA A 40 8.91 3.67 25.19
C ALA A 40 10.33 3.22 25.55
N GLY A 41 11.06 2.59 24.61
CA GLY A 41 12.47 2.21 24.79
C GLY A 41 12.68 0.78 25.29
N PHE A 42 11.64 -0.05 25.36
CA PHE A 42 11.82 -1.47 25.70
C PHE A 42 12.59 -2.18 24.58
N LYS A 43 13.44 -3.11 24.99
CA LYS A 43 14.27 -3.88 24.04
C LYS A 43 13.58 -5.15 23.53
N GLY A 44 12.38 -5.47 24.04
CA GLY A 44 11.63 -6.65 23.62
C GLY A 44 10.20 -6.61 24.10
N ILE A 45 9.37 -7.43 23.48
CA ILE A 45 7.93 -7.50 23.70
C ILE A 45 7.54 -8.88 24.24
N TRP A 46 6.63 -8.89 25.20
CA TRP A 46 5.86 -10.07 25.61
C TRP A 46 4.51 -10.00 24.92
N ALA A 47 4.29 -10.86 23.93
CA ALA A 47 2.97 -10.99 23.29
C ALA A 47 2.09 -11.84 24.20
N SER A 48 1.34 -11.16 25.05
CA SER A 48 0.62 -11.76 26.18
C SER A 48 -0.63 -12.51 25.74
N GLY A 49 -0.73 -13.80 26.03
CA GLY A 49 -1.91 -14.63 25.73
C GLY A 49 -3.17 -14.05 26.36
N LEU A 50 -3.10 -13.65 27.63
CA LEU A 50 -4.21 -12.98 28.32
C LEU A 50 -4.66 -11.72 27.58
N SER A 51 -3.71 -10.85 27.20
CA SER A 51 -4.04 -9.56 26.58
C SER A 51 -4.58 -9.75 25.16
N ILE A 52 -4.02 -10.69 24.39
CA ILE A 52 -4.48 -11.03 23.05
C ILE A 52 -5.90 -11.62 23.10
N SER A 53 -6.19 -12.50 24.06
CA SER A 53 -7.55 -13.03 24.23
C SER A 53 -8.53 -11.92 24.61
N ALA A 54 -8.14 -11.07 25.56
CA ALA A 54 -9.01 -10.00 26.06
C ALA A 54 -9.35 -8.95 24.99
N GLN A 55 -8.42 -8.63 24.07
CA GLN A 55 -8.75 -7.67 22.99
C GLN A 55 -9.83 -8.20 22.05
N PHE A 56 -9.93 -9.53 21.91
CA PHE A 56 -10.99 -10.18 21.14
C PHE A 56 -12.29 -10.35 21.94
N GLY A 57 -12.28 -10.06 23.24
CA GLY A 57 -13.42 -10.25 24.11
C GLY A 57 -13.68 -11.71 24.47
N VAL A 58 -12.65 -12.57 24.34
CA VAL A 58 -12.75 -14.00 24.66
C VAL A 58 -11.90 -14.33 25.90
N ARG A 59 -12.16 -15.50 26.48
CA ARG A 59 -11.43 -15.94 27.69
C ARG A 59 -10.03 -16.43 27.34
N ASP A 60 -9.11 -16.27 28.28
CA ASP A 60 -7.74 -16.76 28.22
C ASP A 60 -7.72 -18.27 28.53
N ASN A 61 -8.30 -19.04 27.61
CA ASN A 61 -8.55 -20.48 27.76
C ASN A 61 -8.51 -21.17 26.38
N ASN A 62 -7.63 -20.69 25.51
CA ASN A 62 -7.49 -21.12 24.11
C ASN A 62 -8.79 -20.93 23.30
N GLU A 63 -9.67 -19.99 23.70
CA GLU A 63 -10.83 -19.61 22.88
C GLU A 63 -10.38 -18.84 21.63
N ALA A 64 -9.38 -18.00 21.74
CA ALA A 64 -8.70 -17.48 20.56
C ALA A 64 -7.91 -18.64 19.94
N SER A 65 -8.16 -18.92 18.67
CA SER A 65 -7.41 -19.97 17.98
C SER A 65 -5.95 -19.57 17.80
N TRP A 66 -5.07 -20.57 17.72
CA TRP A 66 -3.65 -20.30 17.49
C TRP A 66 -3.40 -19.52 16.19
N THR A 67 -4.30 -19.61 15.20
CA THR A 67 -4.18 -18.87 13.94
C THR A 67 -4.54 -17.38 14.12
N GLN A 68 -5.54 -17.07 14.96
CA GLN A 68 -5.85 -15.68 15.33
C GLN A 68 -4.69 -15.05 16.09
N VAL A 69 -4.05 -15.83 16.97
CA VAL A 69 -2.84 -15.37 17.68
C VAL A 69 -1.72 -15.08 16.66
N LEU A 70 -1.49 -15.99 15.70
CA LEU A 70 -0.48 -15.78 14.64
C LEU A 70 -0.76 -14.53 13.80
N GLU A 71 -2.02 -14.27 13.44
CA GLU A 71 -2.40 -13.04 12.71
C GLU A 71 -2.07 -11.79 13.54
N THR A 72 -2.40 -11.81 14.82
CA THR A 72 -2.07 -10.70 15.74
C THR A 72 -0.56 -10.46 15.80
N LEU A 73 0.22 -11.53 15.88
CA LEU A 73 1.69 -11.46 15.91
C LEU A 73 2.26 -10.87 14.63
N GLU A 74 1.64 -11.17 13.49
CA GLU A 74 2.06 -10.63 12.19
C GLU A 74 1.96 -9.10 12.19
N PHE A 75 0.81 -8.55 12.64
CA PHE A 75 0.64 -7.10 12.78
C PHE A 75 1.64 -6.49 13.78
N MET A 76 1.93 -7.21 14.89
CA MET A 76 2.91 -6.74 15.87
C MET A 76 4.32 -6.72 15.27
N SER A 77 4.69 -7.76 14.54
CA SER A 77 6.00 -7.89 13.88
C SER A 77 6.20 -6.83 12.79
N ASP A 78 5.14 -6.51 12.04
CA ASP A 78 5.20 -5.46 11.00
C ASP A 78 5.35 -4.06 11.61
N ALA A 79 4.80 -3.85 12.83
CA ALA A 79 4.80 -2.54 13.49
C ALA A 79 6.11 -2.24 14.24
N THR A 80 7.02 -3.24 14.43
CA THR A 80 8.20 -3.08 15.30
C THR A 80 9.43 -3.77 14.72
N THR A 81 10.59 -3.40 15.27
CA THR A 81 11.89 -4.02 14.92
C THR A 81 12.52 -4.73 16.11
N ILE A 82 11.90 -4.64 17.30
CA ILE A 82 12.40 -5.30 18.50
C ILE A 82 11.83 -6.73 18.61
N PRO A 83 12.52 -7.66 19.28
CA PRO A 83 12.09 -9.06 19.31
C PRO A 83 10.81 -9.27 20.11
N ILE A 84 10.00 -10.22 19.65
CA ILE A 84 8.75 -10.62 20.29
C ILE A 84 8.91 -12.04 20.86
N LEU A 85 8.62 -12.20 22.15
CA LEU A 85 8.46 -13.48 22.83
C LEU A 85 6.95 -13.76 22.95
N LEU A 86 6.46 -14.80 22.29
CA LEU A 86 5.05 -15.20 22.36
C LEU A 86 4.76 -15.97 23.66
N ASP A 87 3.65 -15.61 24.33
CA ASP A 87 2.97 -16.46 25.30
C ASP A 87 2.22 -17.54 24.49
N GLY A 88 2.86 -18.68 24.32
CA GLY A 88 2.38 -19.76 23.46
C GLY A 88 1.49 -20.79 24.19
N ASP A 89 0.97 -20.40 25.36
CA ASP A 89 0.10 -21.27 26.17
C ASP A 89 0.78 -22.64 26.39
N THR A 90 0.10 -23.75 26.06
CA THR A 90 0.65 -25.11 26.20
C THR A 90 1.29 -25.63 24.90
N GLY A 91 1.52 -24.74 23.91
CA GLY A 91 1.96 -25.12 22.55
C GLY A 91 0.80 -25.51 21.63
N TYR A 92 -0.42 -25.17 22.02
CA TYR A 92 -1.67 -25.34 21.25
C TYR A 92 -1.96 -26.78 20.82
N GLY A 93 -1.53 -27.76 21.63
CA GLY A 93 -1.79 -29.17 21.39
C GLY A 93 -0.58 -30.04 21.71
N ASN A 94 -0.31 -31.03 20.87
CA ASN A 94 0.77 -31.98 21.11
C ASN A 94 2.06 -31.55 20.36
N PHE A 95 3.04 -32.46 20.26
CA PHE A 95 4.33 -32.19 19.64
C PHE A 95 4.22 -31.78 18.15
N ASN A 96 3.23 -32.31 17.40
CA ASN A 96 3.01 -31.90 15.99
C ASN A 96 2.59 -30.43 15.91
N ASN A 97 1.69 -30.02 16.82
CA ASN A 97 1.24 -28.62 16.90
C ASN A 97 2.43 -27.71 17.20
N MET A 98 3.28 -28.12 18.16
CA MET A 98 4.47 -27.35 18.54
C MET A 98 5.46 -27.19 17.37
N GLN A 99 5.71 -28.25 16.60
CA GLN A 99 6.55 -28.17 15.41
C GLN A 99 6.02 -27.16 14.40
N ARG A 100 4.71 -27.22 14.14
CA ARG A 100 4.07 -26.31 13.20
C ARG A 100 4.10 -24.87 13.73
N LEU A 101 3.88 -24.68 15.02
CA LEU A 101 3.91 -23.38 15.67
C LEU A 101 5.28 -22.71 15.48
N VAL A 102 6.36 -23.40 15.81
CA VAL A 102 7.74 -22.86 15.68
C VAL A 102 8.01 -22.41 14.24
N ARG A 103 7.71 -23.27 13.25
CA ARG A 103 7.91 -22.92 11.85
C ARG A 103 7.12 -21.66 11.45
N LYS A 104 5.89 -21.53 11.96
CA LYS A 104 5.03 -20.38 11.61
C LYS A 104 5.47 -19.10 12.32
N LEU A 105 6.01 -19.21 13.53
CA LEU A 105 6.57 -18.07 14.26
C LEU A 105 7.82 -17.53 13.55
N GLU A 106 8.73 -18.42 13.14
CA GLU A 106 9.93 -18.01 12.39
C GLU A 106 9.57 -17.30 11.10
N GLN A 107 8.58 -17.83 10.35
CA GLN A 107 8.11 -17.21 9.10
C GLN A 107 7.59 -15.79 9.31
N ARG A 108 7.13 -15.46 10.53
CA ARG A 108 6.63 -14.13 10.91
C ARG A 108 7.63 -13.30 11.71
N LYS A 109 8.90 -13.73 11.71
CA LYS A 109 10.02 -13.02 12.39
C LYS A 109 9.79 -12.91 13.91
N ILE A 110 8.97 -13.80 14.50
CA ILE A 110 8.81 -13.87 15.96
C ILE A 110 10.06 -14.54 16.52
N ALA A 111 10.59 -13.98 17.60
CA ALA A 111 11.93 -14.31 18.08
C ALA A 111 11.96 -15.52 19.00
N ALA A 112 10.86 -15.78 19.71
CA ALA A 112 10.83 -16.81 20.74
C ALA A 112 9.39 -17.18 21.10
N VAL A 113 9.24 -18.34 21.74
CA VAL A 113 7.96 -18.78 22.29
C VAL A 113 8.16 -19.31 23.71
N CYS A 114 7.24 -18.95 24.58
CA CYS A 114 7.13 -19.49 25.95
C CYS A 114 5.96 -20.47 25.96
N ILE A 115 6.19 -21.72 26.43
CA ILE A 115 5.12 -22.71 26.59
C ILE A 115 5.06 -23.19 28.02
N GLU A 116 3.85 -23.42 28.56
CA GLU A 116 3.65 -23.83 29.96
C GLU A 116 3.24 -25.29 30.07
N ASP A 117 3.65 -25.93 31.19
CA ASP A 117 3.46 -27.36 31.44
C ASP A 117 2.08 -27.70 32.05
N LYS A 118 1.03 -27.15 31.46
CA LYS A 118 -0.38 -27.46 31.74
C LYS A 118 -0.99 -28.29 30.60
N LEU A 119 -2.17 -28.85 30.86
CA LEU A 119 -2.93 -29.55 29.83
C LEU A 119 -3.60 -28.56 28.89
N PHE A 120 -3.75 -28.97 27.65
CA PHE A 120 -4.52 -28.22 26.64
C PHE A 120 -5.99 -28.69 26.68
N PRO A 121 -6.98 -27.79 26.62
CA PRO A 121 -6.86 -26.34 26.63
C PRO A 121 -6.47 -25.81 28.02
N LYS A 122 -5.68 -24.71 28.04
CA LYS A 122 -5.19 -24.17 29.32
C LYS A 122 -6.32 -23.45 30.08
N THR A 123 -6.06 -23.22 31.37
CA THR A 123 -6.82 -22.28 32.19
C THR A 123 -5.84 -21.27 32.77
N ASN A 124 -6.23 -20.00 32.83
CA ASN A 124 -5.37 -18.94 33.35
C ASN A 124 -4.88 -19.30 34.78
N SER A 125 -3.59 -19.09 35.05
CA SER A 125 -2.91 -19.49 36.28
C SER A 125 -3.51 -18.90 37.56
N PHE A 126 -4.21 -17.77 37.44
CA PHE A 126 -4.83 -17.09 38.58
C PHE A 126 -6.29 -17.50 38.81
N ILE A 127 -6.82 -18.47 38.05
CA ILE A 127 -8.17 -19.01 38.21
C ILE A 127 -8.04 -20.47 38.72
N LYS A 128 -8.23 -20.69 40.03
CA LYS A 128 -8.15 -22.03 40.65
C LYS A 128 -6.83 -22.76 40.32
N GLY A 129 -5.69 -22.05 40.45
CA GLY A 129 -4.37 -22.58 40.08
C GLY A 129 -4.04 -23.94 40.67
N ASP A 130 -4.31 -24.09 42.00
CA ASP A 130 -4.07 -25.30 42.75
C ASP A 130 -4.89 -26.53 42.30
N ALA A 131 -5.99 -26.32 41.62
CA ALA A 131 -6.86 -27.39 41.09
C ALA A 131 -6.56 -27.70 39.61
N GLN A 132 -5.62 -27.01 38.99
CA GLN A 132 -5.33 -27.20 37.54
C GLN A 132 -4.43 -28.43 37.34
N PRO A 133 -4.75 -29.31 36.39
CA PRO A 133 -3.88 -30.46 36.11
C PRO A 133 -2.63 -30.04 35.36
N MET A 134 -1.49 -30.55 35.77
CA MET A 134 -0.23 -30.38 35.07
C MET A 134 -0.06 -31.43 33.97
N ALA A 135 0.62 -31.06 32.90
CA ALA A 135 0.98 -31.99 31.84
C ALA A 135 1.98 -33.04 32.37
N ASP A 136 1.97 -34.22 31.75
CA ASP A 136 3.02 -35.19 31.97
C ASP A 136 4.37 -34.55 31.60
N MET A 137 5.36 -34.71 32.51
CA MET A 137 6.66 -34.07 32.34
C MET A 137 7.38 -34.56 31.05
N HIS A 138 7.29 -35.86 30.74
CA HIS A 138 7.97 -36.45 29.58
C HIS A 138 7.28 -36.03 28.26
N GLU A 139 5.93 -35.92 28.28
CA GLU A 139 5.19 -35.37 27.14
C GLU A 139 5.62 -33.92 26.84
N PHE A 140 5.72 -33.12 27.89
CA PHE A 140 6.14 -31.71 27.75
C PHE A 140 7.58 -31.60 27.25
N CYS A 141 8.50 -32.47 27.74
CA CYS A 141 9.86 -32.60 27.21
C CYS A 141 9.82 -32.93 25.70
N GLY A 142 8.90 -33.83 25.31
CA GLY A 142 8.70 -34.18 23.90
C GLY A 142 8.29 -32.97 23.05
N LYS A 143 7.42 -32.09 23.57
CA LYS A 143 7.03 -30.85 22.88
C LYS A 143 8.24 -29.92 22.68
N ILE A 144 9.08 -29.75 23.74
CA ILE A 144 10.28 -28.92 23.67
C ILE A 144 11.24 -29.46 22.59
N LYS A 145 11.56 -30.76 22.63
CA LYS A 145 12.42 -31.41 21.63
C LYS A 145 11.87 -31.20 20.21
N ALA A 146 10.58 -31.47 20.02
CA ALA A 146 9.93 -31.31 18.72
C ALA A 146 10.00 -29.85 18.20
N GLY A 147 9.85 -28.89 19.09
CA GLY A 147 10.01 -27.47 18.76
C GLY A 147 11.46 -27.15 18.36
N LYS A 148 12.44 -27.65 19.10
CA LYS A 148 13.86 -27.45 18.81
C LYS A 148 14.24 -28.09 17.47
N ASP A 149 13.74 -29.29 17.19
CA ASP A 149 14.00 -29.98 15.92
C ASP A 149 13.34 -29.28 14.73
N ALA A 150 12.27 -28.51 14.97
CA ALA A 150 11.51 -27.83 13.91
C ALA A 150 12.07 -26.45 13.55
N GLN A 151 12.91 -25.86 14.41
CA GLN A 151 13.45 -24.51 14.18
C GLN A 151 14.47 -24.51 13.02
N SER A 152 14.44 -23.45 12.22
CA SER A 152 15.38 -23.22 11.12
C SER A 152 16.49 -22.22 11.52
N ASP A 153 16.24 -21.38 12.52
CA ASP A 153 17.22 -20.43 13.07
C ASP A 153 17.63 -20.87 14.48
N GLN A 154 18.91 -21.16 14.66
CA GLN A 154 19.47 -21.59 15.94
C GLN A 154 19.30 -20.54 17.04
N ASN A 155 19.05 -19.28 16.70
CA ASN A 155 18.80 -18.21 17.66
C ASN A 155 17.35 -18.15 18.15
N PHE A 156 16.40 -18.81 17.44
CA PHE A 156 15.02 -18.89 17.92
C PHE A 156 15.02 -19.58 19.30
N SER A 157 14.31 -19.02 20.28
CA SER A 157 14.37 -19.50 21.66
C SER A 157 13.04 -20.09 22.12
N ILE A 158 13.11 -21.20 22.83
CA ILE A 158 11.95 -21.85 23.48
C ILE A 158 12.15 -21.70 25.00
N ILE A 159 11.22 -20.98 25.64
CA ILE A 159 11.20 -20.78 27.10
C ILE A 159 10.17 -21.75 27.69
N ALA A 160 10.62 -22.59 28.63
CA ALA A 160 9.73 -23.52 29.30
C ALA A 160 9.21 -22.89 30.61
N ARG A 161 7.89 -22.68 30.67
CA ARG A 161 7.24 -22.11 31.85
C ARG A 161 6.79 -23.24 32.79
N VAL A 162 7.29 -23.19 34.01
CA VAL A 162 7.03 -24.19 35.05
C VAL A 162 5.93 -23.68 35.98
N GLU A 163 4.81 -24.38 36.01
CA GLU A 163 3.62 -24.01 36.77
C GLU A 163 3.52 -24.77 38.13
N ALA A 164 4.56 -25.49 38.52
CA ALA A 164 4.55 -26.29 39.75
C ALA A 164 4.17 -25.50 41.00
N PHE A 165 4.64 -24.25 41.16
CA PHE A 165 4.25 -23.40 42.30
C PHE A 165 2.77 -22.99 42.21
N ILE A 166 2.29 -22.68 41.01
CA ILE A 166 0.88 -22.30 40.79
C ILE A 166 -0.05 -23.46 41.19
N CYS A 167 0.38 -24.69 40.89
CA CYS A 167 -0.40 -25.90 41.18
C CYS A 167 -0.12 -26.46 42.61
N GLY A 168 0.66 -25.76 43.40
CA GLY A 168 0.94 -26.15 44.79
C GLY A 168 1.86 -27.36 44.96
N TRP A 169 2.66 -27.70 43.92
CA TRP A 169 3.53 -28.89 43.95
C TRP A 169 4.92 -28.60 44.56
N GLY A 170 5.22 -27.33 44.80
CA GLY A 170 6.38 -26.90 45.59
C GLY A 170 7.72 -26.92 44.87
N LEU A 171 8.78 -26.55 45.62
CA LEU A 171 10.11 -26.27 45.07
C LEU A 171 10.78 -27.51 44.45
N ALA A 172 10.70 -28.66 45.10
CA ALA A 172 11.35 -29.89 44.61
C ALA A 172 10.84 -30.28 43.23
N GLU A 173 9.52 -30.20 43.02
CA GLU A 173 8.90 -30.51 41.71
C GLU A 173 9.23 -29.43 40.68
N ALA A 174 9.24 -28.15 41.09
CA ALA A 174 9.62 -27.06 40.18
C ALA A 174 11.05 -27.26 39.65
N LEU A 175 11.99 -27.61 40.50
CA LEU A 175 13.38 -27.89 40.12
C LEU A 175 13.49 -29.15 39.25
N ARG A 176 12.78 -30.22 39.60
CA ARG A 176 12.79 -31.47 38.83
C ARG A 176 12.31 -31.24 37.40
N ARG A 177 11.20 -30.53 37.24
CA ARG A 177 10.63 -30.19 35.89
C ARG A 177 11.56 -29.26 35.15
N ALA A 178 12.03 -28.19 35.76
CA ALA A 178 12.95 -27.24 35.12
C ALA A 178 14.19 -27.94 34.57
N GLU A 179 14.79 -28.86 35.34
CA GLU A 179 15.97 -29.61 34.89
C GLU A 179 15.65 -30.52 33.70
N ALA A 180 14.51 -31.23 33.76
CA ALA A 180 14.07 -32.07 32.64
C ALA A 180 13.86 -31.23 31.35
N TYR A 181 13.25 -30.03 31.48
CA TYR A 181 12.99 -29.15 30.34
C TYR A 181 14.27 -28.56 29.78
N ARG A 182 15.22 -28.18 30.62
CA ARG A 182 16.55 -27.73 30.22
C ARG A 182 17.26 -28.84 29.40
N GLN A 183 17.23 -30.08 29.91
CA GLN A 183 17.83 -31.25 29.22
C GLN A 183 17.09 -31.56 27.91
N ALA A 184 15.80 -31.24 27.81
CA ALA A 184 15.02 -31.40 26.59
C ALA A 184 15.35 -30.30 25.53
N GLY A 185 16.12 -29.27 25.92
CA GLY A 185 16.59 -28.24 25.01
C GLY A 185 15.95 -26.87 25.20
N ALA A 186 15.21 -26.64 26.28
CA ALA A 186 14.68 -25.29 26.57
C ALA A 186 15.84 -24.30 26.73
N ASP A 187 15.73 -23.13 26.14
CA ASP A 187 16.75 -22.06 26.14
C ASP A 187 16.69 -21.23 27.44
N GLY A 188 15.58 -21.29 28.15
CA GLY A 188 15.39 -20.64 29.45
C GLY A 188 14.18 -21.21 30.17
N ILE A 189 14.11 -20.94 31.45
CA ILE A 189 12.99 -21.35 32.32
C ILE A 189 12.24 -20.10 32.77
N LEU A 190 10.92 -20.08 32.58
CA LEU A 190 10.06 -19.08 33.20
C LEU A 190 9.46 -19.73 34.47
N ILE A 191 9.81 -19.19 35.64
CA ILE A 191 9.27 -19.66 36.92
C ILE A 191 8.17 -18.71 37.39
N HIS A 192 7.02 -19.26 37.77
CA HIS A 192 5.82 -18.50 38.07
C HIS A 192 5.30 -18.83 39.45
N SER A 193 4.81 -17.82 40.20
CA SER A 193 4.27 -17.98 41.55
C SER A 193 2.97 -17.19 41.70
N ALA A 194 2.04 -17.70 42.49
CA ALA A 194 0.79 -17.04 42.86
C ALA A 194 0.92 -16.21 44.18
N LEU A 195 2.03 -16.30 44.86
CA LEU A 195 2.25 -15.58 46.13
C LEU A 195 2.44 -14.08 45.87
N ALA A 196 2.05 -13.25 46.84
CA ALA A 196 2.25 -11.81 46.82
C ALA A 196 3.69 -11.39 47.20
N VAL A 197 4.53 -12.37 47.54
CA VAL A 197 5.94 -12.21 47.93
C VAL A 197 6.81 -13.06 47.01
N PRO A 198 8.10 -12.73 46.82
CA PRO A 198 8.96 -13.42 45.86
C PRO A 198 9.59 -14.71 46.37
N ASP A 199 9.23 -15.19 47.58
CA ASP A 199 9.95 -16.23 48.29
C ASP A 199 10.15 -17.51 47.45
N GLU A 200 9.10 -17.97 46.78
CA GLU A 200 9.17 -19.20 45.95
C GLU A 200 10.15 -19.03 44.77
N ILE A 201 10.10 -17.90 44.07
CA ILE A 201 10.99 -17.69 42.92
C ILE A 201 12.43 -17.46 43.35
N LEU A 202 12.63 -16.84 44.52
CA LEU A 202 13.99 -16.65 45.11
C LEU A 202 14.57 -17.99 45.55
N ALA A 203 13.78 -18.82 46.26
CA ALA A 203 14.19 -20.17 46.63
C ALA A 203 14.53 -21.02 45.41
N PHE A 204 13.69 -20.96 44.37
CA PHE A 204 13.97 -21.64 43.10
C PHE A 204 15.31 -21.16 42.52
N LYS A 205 15.50 -19.85 42.40
CA LYS A 205 16.70 -19.29 41.77
C LYS A 205 17.97 -19.62 42.54
N GLN A 206 17.88 -19.63 43.87
CA GLN A 206 19.01 -20.01 44.77
C GLN A 206 19.48 -21.44 44.47
N GLU A 207 18.55 -22.39 44.40
CA GLU A 207 18.87 -23.81 44.13
C GLU A 207 19.21 -24.05 42.66
N TRP A 208 18.57 -23.31 41.74
CA TRP A 208 18.79 -23.42 40.30
C TRP A 208 20.18 -22.91 39.89
N GLY A 209 20.65 -21.86 40.53
CA GLY A 209 21.91 -21.22 40.18
C GLY A 209 21.87 -20.66 38.75
N ASN A 210 22.92 -20.94 37.98
CA ASN A 210 23.08 -20.45 36.63
C ASN A 210 23.05 -21.57 35.56
N ARG A 211 22.26 -22.64 35.80
CA ARG A 211 22.14 -23.77 34.85
C ARG A 211 21.61 -23.35 33.49
N CYS A 212 20.66 -22.42 33.44
CA CYS A 212 20.24 -21.67 32.27
C CYS A 212 19.47 -20.40 32.69
N PRO A 213 19.22 -19.46 31.78
CA PRO A 213 18.50 -18.22 32.11
C PRO A 213 17.14 -18.47 32.78
N VAL A 214 16.79 -17.57 33.73
CA VAL A 214 15.49 -17.62 34.42
C VAL A 214 14.74 -16.33 34.17
N VAL A 215 13.52 -16.48 33.66
CA VAL A 215 12.57 -15.40 33.32
C VAL A 215 11.48 -15.37 34.38
N ILE A 216 11.03 -14.17 34.78
CA ILE A 216 9.99 -14.02 35.81
C ILE A 216 8.89 -13.03 35.38
N VAL A 217 7.70 -13.21 35.99
CA VAL A 217 6.52 -12.38 35.77
C VAL A 217 5.98 -11.90 37.13
N PRO A 218 6.45 -10.73 37.63
CA PRO A 218 6.11 -10.31 38.99
C PRO A 218 4.73 -9.67 39.14
N THR A 219 3.71 -10.15 38.41
CA THR A 219 2.35 -9.61 38.47
C THR A 219 1.73 -9.73 39.89
N LYS A 220 2.03 -10.78 40.61
CA LYS A 220 1.51 -11.00 41.98
C LYS A 220 2.40 -10.35 43.06
N TYR A 221 3.71 -10.43 42.90
CA TYR A 221 4.69 -9.88 43.86
C TYR A 221 5.24 -8.54 43.37
N TYR A 222 4.31 -7.70 42.88
CA TYR A 222 4.63 -6.41 42.26
C TYR A 222 5.30 -5.40 43.21
N ALA A 223 5.16 -5.60 44.52
CA ALA A 223 5.80 -4.74 45.53
C ALA A 223 7.31 -5.02 45.69
N THR A 224 7.83 -6.11 45.09
CA THR A 224 9.25 -6.46 45.18
C THR A 224 10.10 -5.49 44.36
N PRO A 225 11.09 -4.83 45.00
CA PRO A 225 12.00 -3.96 44.23
C PRO A 225 12.78 -4.77 43.17
N THR A 226 12.98 -4.20 42.00
CA THR A 226 13.69 -4.89 40.91
C THR A 226 15.16 -5.20 41.25
N ASP A 227 15.76 -4.46 42.19
CA ASP A 227 17.12 -4.74 42.66
C ASP A 227 17.25 -6.13 43.32
N VAL A 228 16.18 -6.64 43.94
CA VAL A 228 16.14 -8.00 44.45
C VAL A 228 16.36 -9.01 43.32
N PHE A 229 15.67 -8.79 42.17
CA PHE A 229 15.80 -9.68 41.01
C PHE A 229 17.19 -9.56 40.39
N ARG A 230 17.75 -8.35 40.36
CA ARG A 230 19.09 -8.07 39.83
C ARG A 230 20.16 -8.79 40.67
N GLN A 231 20.07 -8.69 42.00
CA GLN A 231 21.00 -9.33 42.93
C GLN A 231 20.98 -10.86 42.83
N HIS A 232 19.85 -11.44 42.44
CA HIS A 232 19.71 -12.89 42.27
C HIS A 232 19.97 -13.36 40.83
N ASN A 233 20.43 -12.47 39.94
CA ASN A 233 20.80 -12.81 38.54
C ASN A 233 19.65 -13.45 37.76
N PHE A 234 18.42 -12.90 37.87
CA PHE A 234 17.36 -13.22 36.94
C PHE A 234 17.71 -12.59 35.59
N SER A 235 17.32 -13.24 34.48
CA SER A 235 17.66 -12.82 33.13
C SER A 235 16.70 -11.76 32.62
N ILE A 236 15.39 -12.07 32.65
CA ILE A 236 14.36 -11.17 32.07
C ILE A 236 13.18 -11.04 33.06
N VAL A 237 12.73 -9.81 33.25
CA VAL A 237 11.46 -9.48 33.93
C VAL A 237 10.42 -9.13 32.83
N ILE A 238 9.25 -9.75 32.90
CA ILE A 238 8.13 -9.50 32.00
C ILE A 238 7.08 -8.63 32.72
N TRP A 239 6.81 -7.45 32.20
CA TRP A 239 5.66 -6.62 32.59
C TRP A 239 4.44 -7.08 31.79
N ALA A 240 3.63 -8.00 32.31
CA ALA A 240 2.86 -8.96 31.54
C ALA A 240 1.49 -8.49 31.00
N ASN A 241 0.86 -7.44 31.61
CA ASN A 241 -0.52 -7.06 31.21
C ASN A 241 -0.90 -5.62 31.60
N HIS A 242 0.07 -4.79 31.88
CA HIS A 242 -0.18 -3.46 32.45
C HIS A 242 -0.75 -2.49 31.40
N LEU A 243 -0.34 -2.60 30.12
CA LEU A 243 -0.86 -1.74 29.06
C LEU A 243 -2.33 -2.04 28.76
N LEU A 244 -2.68 -3.33 28.68
CA LEU A 244 -4.10 -3.71 28.51
C LEU A 244 -4.94 -3.19 29.69
N ARG A 245 -4.50 -3.41 30.92
CA ARG A 245 -5.24 -2.97 32.12
C ARG A 245 -5.38 -1.45 32.15
N SER A 246 -4.35 -0.73 31.75
CA SER A 246 -4.37 0.74 31.62
C SER A 246 -5.40 1.17 30.58
N SER A 247 -5.40 0.52 29.39
CA SER A 247 -6.35 0.85 28.34
C SER A 247 -7.79 0.59 28.77
N VAL A 248 -8.05 -0.52 29.48
CA VAL A 248 -9.38 -0.83 30.03
C VAL A 248 -9.84 0.29 30.97
N THR A 249 -8.97 0.72 31.89
CA THR A 249 -9.29 1.79 32.84
C THR A 249 -9.63 3.10 32.10
N ALA A 250 -8.78 3.46 31.12
CA ALA A 250 -8.98 4.68 30.33
C ALA A 250 -10.29 4.63 29.52
N MET A 251 -10.53 3.51 28.82
CA MET A 251 -11.76 3.33 28.03
C MET A 251 -13.01 3.41 28.90
N GLN A 252 -13.02 2.73 30.04
CA GLN A 252 -14.16 2.75 30.96
C GLN A 252 -14.44 4.16 31.48
N LYS A 253 -13.39 4.90 31.84
CA LYS A 253 -13.51 6.28 32.32
C LYS A 253 -14.07 7.17 31.20
N THR A 254 -13.48 7.10 30.01
CA THR A 254 -13.88 7.94 28.86
C THR A 254 -15.33 7.64 28.45
N ALA A 255 -15.69 6.35 28.31
CA ALA A 255 -17.03 5.95 27.91
C ALA A 255 -18.09 6.43 28.91
N ARG A 256 -17.80 6.32 30.21
CA ARG A 256 -18.70 6.81 31.27
C ARG A 256 -18.89 8.33 31.18
N THR A 257 -17.80 9.08 31.06
CA THR A 257 -17.83 10.55 30.96
C THR A 257 -18.64 10.99 29.74
N LEU A 258 -18.41 10.35 28.58
CA LEU A 258 -19.17 10.64 27.36
C LEU A 258 -20.68 10.42 27.55
N LYS A 259 -21.03 9.28 28.17
CA LYS A 259 -22.44 8.94 28.43
C LYS A 259 -23.12 9.94 29.38
N GLU A 260 -22.38 10.36 30.42
CA GLU A 260 -22.89 11.26 31.45
C GLU A 260 -23.00 12.70 30.97
N GLN A 261 -22.06 13.18 30.19
CA GLN A 261 -21.94 14.59 29.81
C GLN A 261 -22.48 14.92 28.42
N GLU A 262 -22.56 13.94 27.54
CA GLU A 262 -23.06 14.08 26.17
C GLU A 262 -22.34 15.17 25.35
N HIS A 263 -21.05 15.44 25.67
CA HIS A 263 -20.18 16.36 24.91
C HIS A 263 -18.72 15.98 25.07
N LEU A 264 -17.84 16.55 24.22
CA LEU A 264 -16.42 16.20 24.13
C LEU A 264 -15.48 17.12 24.93
N LEU A 265 -15.96 18.28 25.34
CA LEU A 265 -15.12 19.36 25.89
C LEU A 265 -14.27 18.93 27.09
N SER A 266 -14.77 18.03 27.93
CA SER A 266 -14.06 17.55 29.14
C SER A 266 -13.15 16.38 28.88
N ILE A 267 -13.07 15.90 27.65
CA ILE A 267 -12.35 14.65 27.29
C ILE A 267 -11.19 14.93 26.33
N GLU A 268 -11.37 15.85 25.39
CA GLU A 268 -10.46 16.04 24.24
C GLU A 268 -9.02 16.34 24.68
N ASP A 269 -8.83 16.99 25.81
CA ASP A 269 -7.52 17.29 26.38
C ASP A 269 -6.89 16.10 27.16
N LYS A 270 -7.64 15.01 27.32
CA LYS A 270 -7.24 13.84 28.15
C LYS A 270 -7.02 12.57 27.33
N VAL A 271 -7.24 12.67 26.01
CA VAL A 271 -7.04 11.55 25.09
C VAL A 271 -6.01 11.92 24.04
N ALA A 272 -5.40 10.91 23.42
CA ALA A 272 -4.45 11.16 22.33
C ALA A 272 -5.16 11.85 21.16
N PRO A 273 -4.58 12.92 20.59
CA PRO A 273 -5.19 13.57 19.44
C PRO A 273 -5.17 12.63 18.21
N VAL A 274 -6.08 12.85 17.27
CA VAL A 274 -6.20 12.03 16.06
C VAL A 274 -4.87 12.01 15.28
N SER A 275 -4.14 13.14 15.27
CA SER A 275 -2.82 13.22 14.63
C SER A 275 -1.82 12.20 15.18
N GLU A 276 -1.92 11.89 16.49
CA GLU A 276 -1.04 10.87 17.11
C GLU A 276 -1.40 9.47 16.59
N ILE A 277 -2.68 9.20 16.36
CA ILE A 277 -3.09 7.92 15.74
C ILE A 277 -2.49 7.81 14.33
N PHE A 278 -2.58 8.88 13.52
CA PHE A 278 -1.99 8.92 12.18
C PHE A 278 -0.47 8.73 12.21
N ARG A 279 0.20 9.36 13.19
CA ARG A 279 1.65 9.20 13.37
C ARG A 279 2.00 7.72 13.68
N LEU A 280 1.27 7.12 14.58
CA LEU A 280 1.48 5.71 14.97
C LEU A 280 1.20 4.75 13.81
N GLN A 281 0.34 5.14 12.86
CA GLN A 281 0.03 4.35 11.65
C GLN A 281 0.98 4.62 10.49
N ASN A 282 2.02 5.46 10.67
CA ASN A 282 2.97 5.85 9.61
C ASN A 282 2.28 6.56 8.42
N ALA A 283 1.32 7.45 8.68
CA ALA A 283 0.59 8.17 7.62
C ALA A 283 1.53 8.98 6.71
N ALA A 284 2.66 9.47 7.23
CA ALA A 284 3.66 10.18 6.41
C ALA A 284 4.28 9.29 5.33
N GLU A 285 4.54 8.02 5.64
CA GLU A 285 5.05 7.05 4.67
C GLU A 285 4.04 6.80 3.54
N LEU A 286 2.74 6.77 3.88
CA LEU A 286 1.69 6.65 2.87
C LEU A 286 1.71 7.86 1.92
N GLN A 287 1.83 9.07 2.45
CA GLN A 287 1.88 10.29 1.64
C GLN A 287 3.08 10.28 0.68
N GLU A 288 4.26 9.87 1.16
CA GLU A 288 5.45 9.72 0.32
C GLU A 288 5.25 8.66 -0.78
N ALA A 289 4.56 7.59 -0.46
CA ALA A 289 4.24 6.53 -1.42
C ALA A 289 3.23 7.02 -2.47
N GLU A 290 2.22 7.79 -2.06
CA GLU A 290 1.27 8.42 -2.98
C GLU A 290 1.99 9.35 -3.96
N ASP A 291 2.89 10.20 -3.48
CA ASP A 291 3.68 11.09 -4.33
C ASP A 291 4.55 10.32 -5.35
N ARG A 292 4.96 9.10 -5.01
CA ARG A 292 5.82 8.26 -5.85
C ARG A 292 5.04 7.39 -6.83
N TYR A 293 3.92 6.83 -6.41
CA TYR A 293 3.23 5.76 -7.13
C TYR A 293 1.92 6.18 -7.77
N LEU A 294 1.25 7.21 -7.26
CA LEU A 294 0.03 7.70 -7.90
C LEU A 294 0.38 8.66 -9.03
N PRO A 295 -0.37 8.64 -10.15
CA PRO A 295 -0.19 9.65 -11.20
C PRO A 295 -0.40 11.04 -10.60
N LYS A 296 0.53 11.94 -10.85
CA LYS A 296 0.35 13.34 -10.44
C LYS A 296 -0.90 13.85 -11.17
N GLY A 297 -1.82 14.41 -10.43
CA GLY A 297 -3.10 14.88 -10.96
C GLY A 297 -2.89 15.96 -12.02
N ALA A 298 -3.84 16.05 -12.95
CA ALA A 298 -3.83 17.06 -14.00
C ALA A 298 -4.26 18.47 -13.52
N GLU A 299 -4.31 18.67 -12.21
CA GLU A 299 -4.78 19.92 -11.59
C GLU A 299 -3.97 21.16 -12.01
N ASP A 300 -2.67 20.98 -12.25
CA ASP A 300 -1.79 22.04 -12.78
C ASP A 300 -1.61 21.96 -14.29
N THR A 301 -2.55 21.31 -14.99
CA THR A 301 -2.51 21.16 -16.45
C THR A 301 -3.58 22.03 -17.12
N CYS A 302 -3.17 22.74 -18.15
CA CYS A 302 -4.05 23.50 -19.03
C CYS A 302 -4.22 22.74 -20.36
N ALA A 303 -5.43 22.73 -20.92
CA ALA A 303 -5.65 22.26 -22.29
C ALA A 303 -5.89 23.45 -23.22
N ILE A 304 -5.22 23.45 -24.38
CA ILE A 304 -5.47 24.41 -25.48
C ILE A 304 -6.08 23.64 -26.63
N VAL A 305 -7.29 24.02 -27.04
CA VAL A 305 -8.02 23.41 -28.15
C VAL A 305 -8.00 24.37 -29.35
N LEU A 306 -7.36 23.95 -30.44
CA LEU A 306 -7.27 24.77 -31.68
C LEU A 306 -8.52 24.56 -32.54
N ALA A 307 -9.43 25.54 -32.51
CA ALA A 307 -10.76 25.43 -33.12
C ALA A 307 -11.12 26.63 -33.99
N ALA A 308 -10.12 27.34 -34.52
CA ALA A 308 -10.35 28.59 -35.27
C ALA A 308 -10.81 28.39 -36.71
N SER A 309 -10.51 27.22 -37.33
CA SER A 309 -10.79 27.01 -38.75
C SER A 309 -12.26 26.66 -39.04
N ARG A 310 -12.70 26.94 -40.25
CA ARG A 310 -14.05 26.58 -40.73
C ARG A 310 -14.24 25.06 -40.85
N GLY A 311 -13.28 24.38 -41.49
CA GLY A 311 -13.43 22.98 -41.92
C GLY A 311 -14.27 22.88 -43.17
N SER A 312 -13.90 23.62 -44.18
CA SER A 312 -14.66 23.75 -45.45
C SER A 312 -14.88 22.41 -46.18
N GLU A 313 -14.03 21.43 -45.88
CA GLU A 313 -14.14 20.07 -46.44
C GLU A 313 -15.41 19.33 -45.95
N LEU A 314 -16.10 19.85 -44.95
CA LEU A 314 -17.36 19.29 -44.44
C LEU A 314 -18.59 19.94 -45.09
N GLY A 315 -18.38 20.86 -46.08
CA GLY A 315 -19.45 21.43 -46.90
C GLY A 315 -20.53 22.16 -46.07
N GLU A 316 -21.79 21.75 -46.26
CA GLU A 316 -22.95 22.36 -45.62
C GLU A 316 -22.91 22.29 -44.07
N LEU A 317 -22.28 21.25 -43.51
CA LEU A 317 -22.20 21.09 -42.03
C LEU A 317 -21.47 22.24 -41.36
N THR A 318 -20.60 22.95 -42.10
CA THR A 318 -19.78 24.03 -41.56
C THR A 318 -20.11 25.41 -42.22
N GLU A 319 -21.23 25.53 -42.89
CA GLU A 319 -21.62 26.80 -43.49
C GLU A 319 -21.97 27.87 -42.43
N HIS A 320 -22.62 27.43 -41.35
CA HIS A 320 -23.12 28.33 -40.31
C HIS A 320 -22.43 28.15 -38.94
N GLN A 321 -21.47 27.20 -38.82
CA GLN A 321 -20.74 26.92 -37.57
C GLN A 321 -19.37 26.32 -37.94
N PRO A 322 -18.35 26.48 -37.08
CA PRO A 322 -17.07 25.80 -37.33
C PRO A 322 -17.19 24.29 -37.09
N LYS A 323 -16.24 23.50 -37.63
CA LYS A 323 -16.26 22.03 -37.54
C LYS A 323 -16.30 21.53 -36.08
N THR A 324 -15.71 22.25 -35.14
CA THR A 324 -15.69 21.89 -33.71
C THR A 324 -17.10 21.89 -33.09
N MET A 325 -18.06 22.63 -33.70
CA MET A 325 -19.46 22.72 -33.26
C MET A 325 -20.38 21.73 -33.97
N VAL A 326 -19.88 20.98 -34.93
CA VAL A 326 -20.66 19.92 -35.60
C VAL A 326 -21.03 18.87 -34.55
N LYS A 327 -22.31 18.46 -34.59
CA LYS A 327 -22.83 17.49 -33.58
C LYS A 327 -22.61 16.06 -34.06
N VAL A 328 -22.05 15.25 -33.14
CA VAL A 328 -21.91 13.80 -33.31
C VAL A 328 -22.81 13.16 -32.27
N GLN A 329 -23.82 12.42 -32.72
CA GLN A 329 -24.85 11.84 -31.83
C GLN A 329 -25.45 12.91 -30.90
N GLY A 330 -25.82 14.05 -31.46
CA GLY A 330 -26.52 15.12 -30.75
C GLY A 330 -25.64 16.07 -29.93
N THR A 331 -24.34 15.76 -29.72
CA THR A 331 -23.44 16.56 -28.89
C THR A 331 -22.34 17.19 -29.75
N PRO A 332 -22.05 18.51 -29.62
CA PRO A 332 -20.93 19.13 -30.32
C PRO A 332 -19.59 18.44 -30.03
N ILE A 333 -18.73 18.38 -31.07
CA ILE A 333 -17.37 17.80 -30.93
C ILE A 333 -16.63 18.49 -29.76
N LEU A 334 -16.69 19.82 -29.68
CA LEU A 334 -16.01 20.57 -28.62
C LEU A 334 -16.49 20.19 -27.22
N ALA A 335 -17.79 19.93 -27.04
CA ALA A 335 -18.32 19.49 -25.75
C ALA A 335 -17.72 18.15 -25.35
N ARG A 336 -17.63 17.20 -26.28
CA ARG A 336 -17.00 15.89 -26.01
C ARG A 336 -15.52 16.01 -25.68
N ILE A 337 -14.81 16.94 -26.35
CA ILE A 337 -13.40 17.24 -26.07
C ILE A 337 -13.27 17.77 -24.61
N ALA A 338 -14.13 18.73 -24.27
CA ALA A 338 -14.12 19.31 -22.90
C ALA A 338 -14.44 18.24 -21.85
N ASP A 339 -15.44 17.39 -22.10
CA ASP A 339 -15.78 16.28 -21.20
C ASP A 339 -14.60 15.32 -21.00
N ALA A 340 -13.89 14.99 -22.08
CA ALA A 340 -12.73 14.09 -22.01
C ALA A 340 -11.59 14.69 -21.18
N TYR A 341 -11.32 15.99 -21.30
CA TYR A 341 -10.35 16.70 -20.46
C TYR A 341 -10.80 16.77 -19.01
N ASN A 342 -12.06 17.14 -18.78
CA ASN A 342 -12.63 17.24 -17.45
C ASN A 342 -12.57 15.91 -16.70
N ALA A 343 -12.77 14.79 -17.40
CA ALA A 343 -12.77 13.45 -16.83
C ALA A 343 -11.39 13.03 -16.30
N VAL A 344 -10.30 13.65 -16.80
CA VAL A 344 -8.94 13.37 -16.31
C VAL A 344 -8.41 14.47 -15.40
N GLY A 345 -9.28 15.37 -14.95
CA GLY A 345 -8.93 16.44 -13.99
C GLY A 345 -8.43 17.74 -14.60
N VAL A 346 -8.35 17.86 -15.95
CA VAL A 346 -7.94 19.10 -16.63
C VAL A 346 -9.16 20.03 -16.71
N LYS A 347 -9.21 21.04 -15.83
CA LYS A 347 -10.34 21.98 -15.73
C LYS A 347 -10.07 23.29 -16.45
N ASP A 348 -8.82 23.67 -16.64
CA ASP A 348 -8.42 24.93 -17.30
C ASP A 348 -8.32 24.65 -18.82
N ILE A 349 -9.42 24.89 -19.55
CA ILE A 349 -9.52 24.60 -20.99
C ILE A 349 -9.66 25.91 -21.75
N VAL A 350 -8.68 26.19 -22.61
CA VAL A 350 -8.65 27.37 -23.48
C VAL A 350 -8.99 26.95 -24.92
N VAL A 351 -9.98 27.57 -25.53
CA VAL A 351 -10.41 27.27 -26.91
C VAL A 351 -10.05 28.45 -27.78
N VAL A 352 -9.24 28.21 -28.82
CA VAL A 352 -8.94 29.24 -29.80
C VAL A 352 -10.00 29.16 -30.89
N ARG A 353 -10.77 30.23 -31.04
CA ARG A 353 -11.87 30.30 -32.01
C ARG A 353 -11.61 31.37 -33.07
N GLY A 354 -12.23 31.23 -34.24
CA GLY A 354 -12.08 32.16 -35.39
C GLY A 354 -13.35 32.21 -36.23
N TYR A 355 -13.48 31.29 -37.17
CA TYR A 355 -14.67 31.24 -38.06
C TYR A 355 -15.95 31.11 -37.20
N LYS A 356 -16.93 32.01 -37.45
CA LYS A 356 -18.22 32.01 -36.73
C LYS A 356 -18.03 31.87 -35.20
N LYS A 357 -17.06 32.60 -34.65
CA LYS A 357 -16.64 32.49 -33.23
C LYS A 357 -17.80 32.69 -32.25
N GLU A 358 -18.81 33.48 -32.64
CA GLU A 358 -20.00 33.71 -31.85
C GLU A 358 -20.85 32.46 -31.62
N THR A 359 -20.70 31.44 -32.47
CA THR A 359 -21.39 30.14 -32.30
C THR A 359 -20.63 29.20 -31.33
N VAL A 360 -19.38 29.51 -31.01
CA VAL A 360 -18.54 28.71 -30.12
C VAL A 360 -18.63 29.30 -28.70
N ASN A 361 -19.66 28.86 -27.97
CA ASN A 361 -19.95 29.42 -26.64
C ASN A 361 -20.50 28.33 -25.72
N LEU A 362 -19.62 27.50 -25.19
CA LEU A 362 -19.96 26.46 -24.21
C LEU A 362 -19.54 26.93 -22.80
N PRO A 363 -20.26 26.51 -21.73
CA PRO A 363 -19.92 26.97 -20.38
C PRO A 363 -18.57 26.38 -19.91
N ASN A 364 -17.97 27.06 -18.94
CA ASN A 364 -16.75 26.63 -18.25
C ASN A 364 -15.52 26.49 -19.17
N LEU A 365 -15.47 27.24 -20.29
CA LEU A 365 -14.32 27.30 -21.20
C LEU A 365 -13.81 28.74 -21.28
N THR A 366 -12.52 28.89 -21.45
CA THR A 366 -11.87 30.19 -21.71
C THR A 366 -11.68 30.34 -23.22
N TYR A 367 -11.97 31.52 -23.74
CA TYR A 367 -11.91 31.74 -25.20
C TYR A 367 -10.82 32.74 -25.56
N VAL A 368 -10.09 32.43 -26.64
CA VAL A 368 -9.10 33.33 -27.27
C VAL A 368 -9.45 33.41 -28.75
N ASP A 369 -9.59 34.64 -29.26
CA ASP A 369 -10.02 34.85 -30.64
C ASP A 369 -8.84 35.03 -31.59
N ASN A 370 -8.85 34.28 -32.71
CA ASN A 370 -7.97 34.50 -33.85
C ASN A 370 -8.79 35.04 -35.00
N ASP A 371 -8.93 36.36 -35.08
CA ASP A 371 -9.69 37.03 -36.13
C ASP A 371 -9.00 36.93 -37.50
N ASP A 372 -7.70 36.62 -37.49
CA ASP A 372 -6.91 36.44 -38.71
C ASP A 372 -6.90 34.98 -39.22
N TYR A 373 -7.79 34.12 -38.70
CA TYR A 373 -7.81 32.67 -38.96
C TYR A 373 -7.79 32.33 -40.46
N ALA A 374 -8.39 33.19 -41.32
CA ALA A 374 -8.51 32.94 -42.75
C ALA A 374 -7.15 33.09 -43.49
N SER A 375 -6.22 33.86 -42.91
CA SER A 375 -4.90 34.14 -43.49
C SER A 375 -3.75 33.54 -42.67
N THR A 376 -4.07 32.88 -41.54
CA THR A 376 -3.06 32.33 -40.64
C THR A 376 -3.32 30.84 -40.35
N GLY A 377 -2.27 30.13 -39.96
CA GLY A 377 -2.36 28.71 -39.66
C GLY A 377 -2.54 28.43 -38.16
N GLU A 378 -2.49 27.15 -37.81
CA GLU A 378 -2.65 26.64 -36.43
C GLU A 378 -1.62 27.22 -35.47
N LEU A 379 -0.39 27.46 -35.94
CA LEU A 379 0.66 28.01 -35.10
C LEU A 379 0.34 29.43 -34.62
N ALA A 380 -0.30 30.25 -35.49
CA ALA A 380 -0.75 31.59 -35.11
C ALA A 380 -1.83 31.51 -34.02
N SER A 381 -2.77 30.57 -34.17
CA SER A 381 -3.81 30.30 -33.19
C SER A 381 -3.19 29.87 -31.85
N LEU A 382 -2.25 28.94 -31.90
CA LEU A 382 -1.54 28.48 -30.70
C LEU A 382 -0.78 29.64 -30.02
N LEU A 383 -0.08 30.47 -30.79
CA LEU A 383 0.65 31.60 -30.25
C LEU A 383 -0.26 32.58 -29.51
N LYS A 384 -1.44 32.89 -30.09
CA LYS A 384 -2.44 33.75 -29.41
C LYS A 384 -2.87 33.18 -28.06
N ALA A 385 -3.11 31.86 -27.99
CA ALA A 385 -3.46 31.17 -26.72
C ALA A 385 -2.31 31.25 -25.71
N LEU A 386 -1.08 30.97 -26.16
CA LEU A 386 0.09 31.01 -25.26
C LEU A 386 0.34 32.42 -24.73
N GLN A 387 0.14 33.45 -25.59
CA GLN A 387 0.27 34.86 -25.20
C GLN A 387 -0.76 35.24 -24.13
N SER A 388 -2.00 34.76 -24.24
CA SER A 388 -3.06 35.03 -23.26
C SER A 388 -2.75 34.41 -21.88
N ARG A 389 -1.83 33.45 -21.84
CA ARG A 389 -1.45 32.72 -20.64
C ARG A 389 -0.01 33.05 -20.17
N LYS A 390 0.57 34.12 -20.68
CA LYS A 390 1.94 34.51 -20.35
C LYS A 390 2.12 34.65 -18.82
N GLY A 391 3.11 33.96 -18.28
CA GLY A 391 3.42 33.98 -16.85
C GLY A 391 2.80 32.83 -16.05
N ARG A 392 1.99 31.97 -16.68
CA ARG A 392 1.47 30.77 -16.00
C ARG A 392 2.38 29.58 -16.30
N ALA A 393 2.94 29.01 -15.26
CA ALA A 393 3.88 27.86 -15.34
C ALA A 393 3.11 26.54 -15.15
N GLN A 394 2.35 26.18 -16.17
CA GLN A 394 1.53 24.96 -16.15
C GLN A 394 1.93 24.02 -17.29
N GLN A 395 1.78 22.71 -17.05
CA GLN A 395 1.84 21.71 -18.11
C GLN A 395 0.70 22.02 -19.09
N THR A 396 0.97 21.94 -20.38
CA THR A 396 -0.01 22.30 -21.39
C THR A 396 -0.25 21.15 -22.37
N LEU A 397 -1.50 20.70 -22.46
CA LEU A 397 -1.96 19.79 -23.50
C LEU A 397 -2.52 20.62 -24.67
N ILE A 398 -2.14 20.29 -25.87
CA ILE A 398 -2.61 20.97 -27.09
C ILE A 398 -3.31 19.93 -27.94
N SER A 399 -4.52 20.25 -28.40
CA SER A 399 -5.26 19.38 -29.32
C SER A 399 -5.97 20.16 -30.41
N TYR A 400 -6.24 19.48 -31.52
CA TYR A 400 -7.15 20.02 -32.51
C TYR A 400 -8.59 19.95 -32.00
N GLY A 401 -9.43 20.89 -32.45
CA GLY A 401 -10.83 21.02 -32.05
C GLY A 401 -11.82 20.16 -32.84
N ASP A 402 -11.32 19.27 -33.69
CA ASP A 402 -12.13 18.42 -34.55
C ASP A 402 -11.81 16.92 -34.41
N VAL A 403 -11.05 16.55 -33.36
CA VAL A 403 -10.65 15.16 -33.10
C VAL A 403 -11.41 14.63 -31.89
N LEU A 404 -12.14 13.55 -32.07
CA LEU A 404 -12.78 12.81 -30.95
C LEU A 404 -11.80 11.80 -30.40
N PHE A 405 -11.68 11.75 -29.06
CA PHE A 405 -10.72 10.89 -28.42
C PHE A 405 -11.24 10.36 -27.08
N ASN A 406 -10.69 9.25 -26.66
CA ASN A 406 -10.96 8.65 -25.36
C ASN A 406 -10.08 9.28 -24.28
N THR A 407 -10.55 9.21 -23.03
CA THR A 407 -9.89 9.81 -21.86
C THR A 407 -8.47 9.29 -21.63
N TYR A 408 -8.16 8.06 -22.10
CA TYR A 408 -6.81 7.52 -21.92
C TYR A 408 -5.73 8.36 -22.65
N ILE A 409 -6.08 9.08 -23.72
CA ILE A 409 -5.10 9.89 -24.48
C ILE A 409 -4.59 11.06 -23.62
N PRO A 410 -5.45 11.99 -23.15
CA PRO A 410 -4.93 13.05 -22.26
C PRO A 410 -4.36 12.48 -20.96
N GLN A 411 -4.91 11.39 -20.42
CA GLN A 411 -4.36 10.75 -19.22
C GLN A 411 -2.93 10.28 -19.46
N SER A 412 -2.68 9.56 -20.56
CA SER A 412 -1.32 9.08 -20.91
C SER A 412 -0.35 10.25 -21.08
N LEU A 413 -0.79 11.31 -21.77
CA LEU A 413 0.06 12.49 -22.00
C LEU A 413 0.44 13.17 -20.67
N CYS A 414 -0.51 13.26 -19.73
CA CYS A 414 -0.24 13.86 -18.40
C CYS A 414 0.78 13.05 -17.60
N GLN A 415 0.78 11.73 -17.76
CA GLN A 415 1.65 10.82 -17.00
C GLN A 415 3.09 10.79 -17.52
N GLU A 416 3.31 11.16 -18.78
CA GLU A 416 4.66 11.13 -19.35
C GLU A 416 5.52 12.24 -18.72
N PRO A 417 6.72 11.93 -18.22
CA PRO A 417 7.54 12.93 -17.53
C PRO A 417 8.30 13.87 -18.47
N ASP A 418 8.39 13.53 -19.75
CA ASP A 418 9.21 14.28 -20.71
C ASP A 418 8.63 15.67 -21.04
N ASP A 419 9.48 16.59 -21.40
CA ASP A 419 9.12 18.00 -21.65
C ASP A 419 8.20 18.20 -22.85
N CYS A 420 8.29 17.32 -23.85
CA CYS A 420 7.50 17.42 -25.06
C CYS A 420 7.13 16.02 -25.52
N VAL A 421 5.82 15.74 -25.60
CA VAL A 421 5.31 14.41 -25.96
C VAL A 421 4.21 14.55 -27.00
N ILE A 422 4.27 13.75 -28.06
CA ILE A 422 3.22 13.70 -29.09
C ILE A 422 2.55 12.32 -29.08
N PHE A 423 1.30 12.29 -29.48
CA PHE A 423 0.54 11.05 -29.59
C PHE A 423 0.46 10.64 -31.07
N LEU A 424 0.89 9.39 -31.37
CA LEU A 424 0.92 8.85 -32.73
C LEU A 424 0.01 7.62 -32.86
N ASP A 425 -0.67 7.49 -33.99
CA ASP A 425 -1.32 6.24 -34.38
C ASP A 425 -0.32 5.38 -35.16
N SER A 426 0.18 4.32 -34.55
CA SER A 426 1.11 3.38 -35.18
C SER A 426 0.41 2.37 -36.11
N ASN A 427 -0.92 2.26 -36.01
CA ASN A 427 -1.73 1.36 -36.86
C ASN A 427 -2.36 2.06 -38.07
N TRP A 428 -1.84 3.19 -38.42
CA TRP A 428 -2.40 4.05 -39.50
C TRP A 428 -2.59 3.32 -40.84
N ARG A 429 -1.75 2.31 -41.13
CA ARG A 429 -1.84 1.53 -42.37
C ARG A 429 -3.12 0.67 -42.45
N GLU A 430 -3.73 0.35 -41.31
CA GLU A 430 -4.96 -0.45 -41.29
C GLU A 430 -6.20 0.38 -41.67
N GLN A 431 -6.04 1.71 -41.81
CA GLN A 431 -7.15 2.62 -42.11
C GLN A 431 -6.86 3.38 -43.40
N SER A 432 -7.58 3.06 -44.45
CA SER A 432 -7.38 3.58 -45.81
C SER A 432 -7.54 5.10 -45.95
N ARG A 433 -8.02 5.78 -44.90
CA ARG A 433 -8.31 7.23 -44.95
C ARG A 433 -7.12 8.11 -44.55
N TYR A 434 -6.09 7.56 -43.92
CA TYR A 434 -4.98 8.37 -43.42
C TYR A 434 -4.01 8.90 -44.47
N ALA A 435 -4.02 8.35 -45.66
CA ALA A 435 -3.15 8.81 -46.75
C ALA A 435 -3.36 10.28 -47.13
N ARG A 436 -4.46 10.89 -46.68
CA ARG A 436 -4.83 12.29 -47.02
C ARG A 436 -4.57 13.29 -45.87
N LEU A 437 -4.17 12.81 -44.67
CA LEU A 437 -4.16 13.68 -43.49
C LEU A 437 -2.83 14.38 -43.22
N GLY A 438 -1.72 13.87 -43.75
CA GLY A 438 -0.40 14.44 -43.46
C GLY A 438 0.04 14.17 -42.03
N GLY A 439 1.20 14.69 -41.66
CA GLY A 439 1.73 14.53 -40.32
C GLY A 439 2.34 13.15 -40.07
N PHE A 440 2.99 12.58 -41.07
CA PHE A 440 3.72 11.33 -40.94
C PHE A 440 4.89 11.51 -39.97
N ALA A 441 5.16 10.48 -39.17
CA ALA A 441 6.20 10.51 -38.12
C ALA A 441 7.19 9.35 -38.28
N GLU A 442 8.47 9.70 -38.30
CA GLU A 442 9.57 8.75 -38.18
C GLU A 442 10.10 8.79 -36.74
N CYS A 443 10.31 7.63 -36.17
CA CYS A 443 10.74 7.51 -34.76
C CYS A 443 12.05 6.74 -34.66
N SER A 444 12.71 6.86 -33.51
CA SER A 444 13.99 6.17 -33.25
C SER A 444 13.89 4.65 -33.37
N ILE A 445 12.74 4.08 -33.07
CA ILE A 445 12.42 2.66 -33.26
C ILE A 445 10.96 2.52 -33.72
N PRO A 446 10.68 1.59 -34.64
CA PRO A 446 9.30 1.31 -35.02
C PRO A 446 8.54 0.61 -33.90
N ASN A 447 7.22 0.79 -33.87
CA ASN A 447 6.37 0.12 -32.88
C ASN A 447 6.45 -1.39 -33.06
N SER A 448 6.85 -2.10 -32.01
CA SER A 448 6.96 -3.56 -32.00
C SER A 448 6.86 -4.11 -30.58
N ARG A 449 6.52 -5.39 -30.44
CA ARG A 449 6.48 -6.06 -29.14
C ARG A 449 7.84 -6.04 -28.42
N ARG A 450 8.95 -5.98 -29.18
CA ARG A 450 10.30 -5.92 -28.61
C ARG A 450 10.63 -4.56 -28.03
N ALA A 451 9.92 -3.52 -28.48
CA ALA A 451 10.11 -2.13 -28.04
C ALA A 451 9.14 -1.72 -26.92
N PHE A 452 8.46 -2.68 -26.29
CA PHE A 452 7.39 -2.40 -25.32
C PHE A 452 7.83 -1.46 -24.18
N ASN A 453 9.04 -1.65 -23.64
CA ASN A 453 9.57 -0.80 -22.58
C ASN A 453 10.64 0.18 -23.07
N ALA A 454 10.83 0.31 -24.39
CA ALA A 454 11.83 1.20 -24.92
C ALA A 454 11.28 2.62 -25.05
N LYS A 455 12.07 3.59 -24.65
CA LYS A 455 11.73 5.00 -24.85
C LYS A 455 11.87 5.32 -26.34
N VAL A 456 10.78 5.79 -26.95
CA VAL A 456 10.70 6.07 -28.39
C VAL A 456 10.75 7.58 -28.61
N TYR A 457 11.65 8.03 -29.47
CA TYR A 457 11.83 9.45 -29.77
C TYR A 457 11.39 9.76 -31.21
N LEU A 458 10.75 10.91 -31.37
CA LEU A 458 10.42 11.43 -32.69
C LEU A 458 11.72 11.94 -33.36
N THR A 459 12.01 11.43 -34.57
CA THR A 459 13.19 11.86 -35.34
C THR A 459 12.82 12.82 -36.46
N LYS A 460 11.59 12.64 -37.04
CA LYS A 460 11.12 13.49 -38.13
C LYS A 460 9.58 13.52 -38.15
N LEU A 461 9.03 14.67 -38.48
CA LEU A 461 7.59 14.86 -38.66
C LEU A 461 7.35 15.65 -39.96
N GLY A 462 6.50 15.16 -40.83
CA GLY A 462 6.19 15.88 -42.08
C GLY A 462 5.60 14.97 -43.15
N ASN A 463 5.09 15.59 -44.21
CA ASN A 463 4.43 14.87 -45.30
C ASN A 463 5.43 14.26 -46.30
N GLU A 464 6.69 14.68 -46.25
CA GLU A 464 7.76 14.23 -47.16
C GLU A 464 8.42 12.91 -46.66
N ILE A 465 7.96 12.34 -45.53
CA ILE A 465 8.53 11.07 -45.02
C ILE A 465 8.01 9.92 -45.93
N PRO A 466 8.90 9.12 -46.52
CA PRO A 466 8.46 7.96 -47.31
C PRO A 466 7.66 6.98 -46.43
N GLU A 467 6.68 6.34 -47.06
CA GLU A 467 5.81 5.38 -46.37
C GLU A 467 6.62 4.27 -45.67
N ALA A 468 7.72 3.85 -46.26
CA ALA A 468 8.60 2.81 -45.69
C ALA A 468 9.21 3.23 -44.35
N ASN A 469 9.43 4.53 -44.14
CA ASN A 469 10.04 5.11 -42.95
C ASN A 469 8.98 5.68 -41.98
N THR A 470 7.71 5.63 -42.34
CA THR A 470 6.63 6.16 -41.49
C THR A 470 6.28 5.14 -40.40
N HIS A 471 6.57 5.50 -39.16
CA HIS A 471 6.31 4.68 -37.99
C HIS A 471 4.95 4.99 -37.34
N GLY A 472 4.33 6.11 -37.68
CA GLY A 472 3.01 6.50 -37.21
C GLY A 472 2.51 7.78 -37.86
N VAL A 473 1.27 8.14 -37.55
CA VAL A 473 0.66 9.42 -37.98
C VAL A 473 0.30 10.21 -36.72
N TRP A 474 0.63 11.50 -36.75
CA TRP A 474 0.34 12.39 -35.62
C TRP A 474 -1.17 12.64 -35.56
N MET A 475 -1.72 12.40 -34.37
CA MET A 475 -3.16 12.48 -34.11
C MET A 475 -3.62 13.85 -33.59
N GLY A 476 -2.76 14.87 -33.69
CA GLY A 476 -3.12 16.24 -33.30
C GLY A 476 -3.03 16.49 -31.78
N PHE A 477 -2.30 15.64 -31.05
CA PHE A 477 -2.10 15.80 -29.60
C PHE A 477 -0.64 16.06 -29.29
N LEU A 478 -0.41 17.06 -28.43
CA LEU A 478 0.91 17.46 -27.99
C LEU A 478 0.84 17.85 -26.51
N LYS A 479 1.78 17.35 -25.72
CA LYS A 479 1.99 17.78 -24.34
C LYS A 479 3.29 18.58 -24.28
N VAL A 480 3.28 19.70 -23.59
CA VAL A 480 4.46 20.57 -23.39
C VAL A 480 4.56 20.91 -21.90
N SER A 481 5.77 20.74 -21.34
CA SER A 481 6.03 21.17 -19.97
C SER A 481 6.11 22.68 -19.86
N PRO A 482 5.98 23.25 -18.72
CA PRO A 482 6.19 24.70 -18.52
C PRO A 482 7.53 25.19 -19.09
N UNK A 483 8.40 24.55 -19.04
CA UNK A 483 9.73 24.88 -19.52
C UNK A 483 9.80 24.86 -21.03
N UNK A 484 9.22 24.08 -21.67
CA UNK A 484 9.13 24.02 -23.08
C UNK A 484 8.11 25.02 -23.61
N UNK A 485 7.06 25.26 -22.87
CA UNK A 485 6.09 26.25 -23.27
C UNK A 485 6.71 27.65 -23.29
N UNK A 486 7.64 27.91 -22.58
CA UNK A 486 8.38 29.12 -22.58
C UNK A 486 9.36 29.18 -23.76
N UNK A 487 9.86 28.07 -24.13
CA UNK A 487 10.69 27.94 -25.29
C UNK A 487 9.89 27.96 -26.59
N UNK A 488 8.77 27.42 -26.51
CA UNK A 488 7.90 27.44 -27.62
C UNK A 488 7.30 28.82 -27.84
N UNK A 489 6.97 29.50 -26.94
CA UNK A 489 6.51 30.86 -27.02
C UNK A 489 7.59 31.78 -27.51
N UNK A 490 8.78 31.54 -27.19
CA UNK A 490 9.89 32.26 -27.64
C UNK A 490 10.24 31.95 -29.11
N UNK A 491 10.13 30.79 -29.40
CA UNK A 491 10.38 30.31 -30.72
C UNK A 491 9.28 30.73 -31.68
N UNK A 492 8.12 30.68 -31.22
CA UNK A 492 7.01 31.08 -32.01
C UNK A 492 6.96 32.59 -32.12
N UNK A 493 7.28 33.22 -31.27
CA UNK A 493 7.40 34.63 -31.32
C UNK A 493 8.54 35.05 -32.25
N UNK A 494 9.51 34.32 -32.27
CA UNK A 494 10.57 34.52 -33.22
C UNK A 494 10.17 34.15 -34.63
N UNK A 495 9.46 33.21 -34.71
CA UNK A 495 8.93 32.78 -35.98
C UNK A 495 7.90 33.74 -36.50
N UNK A 496 7.13 34.19 -35.77
CA UNK A 496 6.15 35.18 -36.20
C UNK A 496 6.85 36.48 -36.57
N UNK A 497 7.77 36.72 -35.96
CA UNK A 497 8.56 37.82 -36.36
C UNK A 497 9.33 37.53 -37.64
N UNK A 498 9.65 36.46 -37.79
CA UNK A 498 10.28 36.02 -39.03
C UNK A 498 9.26 35.74 -40.16
N UNK A 499 8.17 35.38 -39.76
CA UNK A 499 7.14 35.13 -40.75
C UNK A 499 6.62 36.43 -41.35
N UNK A 500 6.71 37.15 -40.66
CA UNK A 500 6.35 38.41 -41.21
C UNK A 500 7.34 38.81 -42.32
N UNK A 501 8.35 38.29 -42.18
CA UNK A 501 9.30 38.52 -43.23
C UNK A 501 9.33 37.38 -44.25
N UNK A 502 8.91 36.43 -43.96
CA UNK A 502 8.88 35.39 -44.96
C UNK A 502 7.73 34.42 -44.68
N UNK A 503 6.90 34.39 -45.31
CA UNK A 503 5.75 33.58 -45.21
C UNK A 503 5.96 32.14 -45.62
N UNK A 504 7.07 31.73 -45.74
CA UNK A 504 7.22 30.42 -46.24
C UNK A 504 7.71 29.41 -45.27
N UNK A 505 7.91 29.81 -44.35
CA UNK A 505 8.51 28.92 -43.43
C UNK A 505 7.54 28.25 -42.49
N UNK A 506 6.45 28.35 -42.77
CA UNK A 506 5.45 27.81 -41.98
C UNK A 506 5.47 26.33 -41.79
N UNK A 507 5.90 25.69 -42.64
CA UNK A 507 5.98 24.28 -42.54
C UNK A 507 7.18 23.78 -41.81
N UNK A 508 7.94 24.50 -41.81
CA UNK A 508 9.13 24.27 -41.09
C UNK A 508 8.95 24.51 -39.62
N UNK A 509 8.12 25.18 -39.41
CA UNK A 509 7.93 25.52 -38.04
C UNK A 509 7.46 24.38 -37.17
N UNK A 510 6.83 23.62 -37.64
CA UNK A 510 6.52 22.45 -36.98
C UNK A 510 7.73 21.53 -36.85
N UNK A 511 8.37 21.55 -37.70
CA UNK A 511 9.58 20.85 -37.70
C UNK A 511 10.67 21.53 -36.95
N UNK A 512 10.43 22.65 -36.91
CA UNK A 512 11.30 23.43 -36.14
C UNK A 512 11.03 23.33 -34.67
N UNK A 513 9.99 23.10 -34.51
CA UNK A 513 9.72 22.80 -33.15
C UNK A 513 10.40 21.58 -32.74
N UNK A 514 10.48 20.83 -33.51
CA UNK A 514 11.21 19.66 -33.31
C UNK A 514 12.71 19.80 -33.51
N UNK A 515 12.87 20.57 -34.18
CA UNK A 515 14.22 20.85 -34.39
C UNK A 515 14.81 21.88 -33.48
N UNK A 516 13.99 22.43 -32.95
CA UNK A 516 14.42 23.41 -32.05
C UNK A 516 14.60 22.85 -30.69
N PHE A 517 14.28 21.60 -30.39
CA PHE A 517 14.62 20.98 -29.12
C PHE A 517 15.91 20.17 -29.29
N PRO A 518 16.92 20.40 -28.43
CA PRO A 518 18.19 19.67 -28.55
C PRO A 518 18.12 18.19 -28.14
N LYS A 519 16.95 17.70 -27.67
CA LYS A 519 16.73 16.29 -27.35
C LYS A 519 15.55 15.75 -28.15
N PRO A 520 15.58 14.49 -28.60
CA PRO A 520 14.45 13.88 -29.30
C PRO A 520 13.16 13.91 -28.46
N ILE A 521 12.03 14.06 -29.12
CA ILE A 521 10.71 14.13 -28.46
C ILE A 521 10.22 12.70 -28.24
N PRO A 522 9.88 12.31 -27.00
CA PRO A 522 9.30 10.99 -26.76
C PRO A 522 7.89 10.86 -27.36
N THR A 523 7.53 9.65 -27.75
CA THR A 523 6.21 9.33 -28.27
C THR A 523 5.50 8.34 -27.36
N ALA A 524 4.23 8.55 -27.13
CA ALA A 524 3.40 7.67 -26.30
C ALA A 524 2.81 6.52 -27.15
N SER A 525 3.65 5.87 -27.96
CA SER A 525 3.18 4.88 -28.93
C SER A 525 2.93 3.48 -28.36
N GLY A 526 3.28 3.23 -27.11
CA GLY A 526 3.30 1.86 -26.56
C GLY A 526 1.94 1.26 -26.16
N TRP A 527 0.86 2.06 -26.16
CA TRP A 527 -0.37 1.61 -25.52
C TRP A 527 -1.58 1.39 -26.45
N ALA A 528 -1.44 1.69 -27.73
CA ALA A 528 -2.59 1.63 -28.65
C ALA A 528 -2.95 0.22 -29.15
N SER A 529 -2.22 -0.83 -28.77
CA SER A 529 -2.42 -2.17 -29.34
C SER A 529 -3.13 -3.19 -28.42
N SER A 530 -3.77 -2.77 -27.33
CA SER A 530 -4.63 -3.72 -26.62
C SER A 530 -5.94 -3.87 -27.39
N LYS A 531 -5.97 -4.84 -28.29
CA LYS A 531 -7.22 -5.30 -28.90
C LYS A 531 -8.19 -5.66 -27.77
N SER A 532 -9.33 -4.98 -27.72
CA SER A 532 -10.45 -5.48 -26.95
C SER A 532 -10.79 -6.88 -27.46
N ARG A 533 -10.37 -7.91 -26.77
CA ARG A 533 -10.87 -9.25 -27.05
C ARG A 533 -12.36 -9.24 -26.70
N ARG A 534 -13.20 -9.25 -27.72
CA ARG A 534 -14.60 -9.64 -27.49
C ARG A 534 -14.57 -11.02 -26.86
N PRO A 535 -15.26 -11.25 -25.74
CA PRO A 535 -15.39 -12.60 -25.23
C PRO A 535 -16.04 -13.48 -26.32
N PRO A 536 -15.62 -14.74 -26.46
CA PRO A 536 -16.25 -15.64 -27.40
C PRO A 536 -17.74 -15.77 -27.09
N PRO A 537 -18.59 -15.94 -28.10
CA PRO A 537 -20.03 -16.12 -27.85
C PRO A 537 -20.23 -17.34 -26.95
N ARG A 538 -21.02 -17.19 -25.90
CA ARG A 538 -21.39 -18.30 -25.01
C ARG A 538 -22.07 -19.36 -25.86
N SER A 539 -21.55 -20.58 -25.84
CA SER A 539 -22.19 -21.74 -26.44
C SER A 539 -23.52 -21.98 -25.71
N SER A 540 -24.59 -22.09 -26.46
CA SER A 540 -25.92 -22.45 -25.96
C SER A 540 -25.87 -23.82 -25.25
N PRO A 541 -26.54 -24.00 -24.11
CA PRO A 541 -26.57 -25.30 -23.49
C PRO A 541 -27.35 -26.29 -24.35
N PRO A 542 -27.01 -27.57 -24.37
CA PRO A 542 -27.75 -28.58 -25.15
C PRO A 542 -29.15 -28.77 -24.59
N SER A 543 -30.11 -28.92 -25.47
CA SER A 543 -31.52 -29.17 -25.18
C SER A 543 -31.72 -30.44 -24.34
N SER A 544 -32.44 -30.31 -23.24
CA SER A 544 -32.84 -31.42 -22.37
C SER A 544 -33.74 -32.41 -23.11
N GLN A 545 -33.31 -33.65 -23.19
CA GLN A 545 -34.22 -34.74 -23.50
C GLN A 545 -34.89 -35.27 -22.23
N ASN A 546 -36.19 -35.32 -22.28
CA ASN A 546 -37.10 -35.89 -21.27
C ASN A 546 -36.70 -37.31 -20.84
N CYS A 547 -36.62 -37.55 -19.56
CA CYS A 547 -36.83 -38.85 -18.97
C CYS A 547 -37.75 -38.71 -17.77
N SER A 548 -38.98 -39.19 -17.96
CA SER A 548 -39.98 -39.36 -16.94
C SER A 548 -39.61 -40.52 -16.01
N HIS A 549 -39.61 -40.33 -14.69
CA HIS A 549 -39.91 -41.40 -13.74
C HIS A 549 -40.41 -40.83 -12.39
N ASN A 550 -41.37 -41.53 -11.84
CA ASN A 550 -42.38 -41.27 -10.82
C ASN A 550 -41.78 -41.30 -9.38
N PRO A 551 -42.42 -40.63 -8.40
CA PRO A 551 -41.87 -40.49 -7.04
C PRO A 551 -42.24 -41.65 -6.11
N ALA A 552 -41.31 -41.99 -5.23
CA ALA A 552 -41.57 -42.87 -4.09
C ALA A 552 -41.32 -42.09 -2.78
N THR A 553 -42.33 -42.13 -1.95
CA THR A 553 -42.48 -41.53 -0.62
C THR A 553 -41.42 -42.03 0.39
N ALA A 554 -40.86 -41.15 1.18
CA ALA A 554 -40.19 -41.52 2.43
C ALA A 554 -40.54 -40.51 3.53
N LYS A 555 -41.01 -41.04 4.66
CA LYS A 555 -41.47 -40.34 5.86
C LYS A 555 -40.31 -39.72 6.67
N ARG A 556 -40.56 -38.58 7.27
CA ARG A 556 -39.73 -37.97 8.32
C ARG A 556 -40.03 -38.65 9.68
N PRO A 557 -39.02 -38.82 10.54
CA PRO A 557 -39.27 -39.02 11.97
C PRO A 557 -39.21 -37.71 12.74
N SER A 558 -40.10 -37.54 13.71
CA SER A 558 -40.19 -36.42 14.64
C SER A 558 -39.30 -36.65 15.89
N PRO A 559 -38.92 -35.58 16.61
CA PRO A 559 -37.98 -35.71 17.73
C PRO A 559 -38.67 -36.05 19.05
N SER A 560 -37.97 -36.75 19.87
CA SER A 560 -38.20 -36.81 21.32
C SER A 560 -36.88 -36.47 22.02
#